data_18dd072928957e454852e68d31942bdc
#
_entry.id   18dd072928957e454852e68d31942bdc
#
_cell.length_a   1.000
_cell.length_b   1.000
_cell.length_c   1.000
_cell.angle_alpha   90.00
_cell.angle_beta   90.00
_cell.angle_gamma   90.00
#
_symmetry.space_group_name_H-M   'P 1'
#
loop_
_entity.id
_entity.type
_entity.pdbx_description
1 polymer ?
#
loop_
_entity_poly.entity_id
_entity_poly.type
_entity_poly.pdbx_seq_one_letter_code
_entity_poly.pdbx_strand_id
1 'polypeptide(L)'
;MEDKFILGAIESPTDLRDYDYSMVTGSSEKIDIPEKFELDYDIPIQNQGNVGSCVAHALMEMKSYIDNSMYSIGFIYGNRKENDWQGHGLIIREALKNIVEFGDCRKESFDFNIEYPLIKEKLKEIGIDKLLTEASQFKSLAYISLNKSEIKECLVKYQKPILISVKVYENFYEAQRNGGNIPKDGKGERKGSHAMIIIGYDKDKLIIVNSWGNTGDKGYYYLDINSSIIKELWTLEDVKNVNRPKKNFGWEKVLPKQPSERLRWKYLKDNSQYAKDEWLQIKGKWYYFKNEYCLDNEWYYYTKDGKWYYFMKDSCEMATRYWCLWKNKYYYLGSDGAMLTNCITPDGYSVDKDGVWIK
;
A
#
# COMPACT_ATOMS: atom_id res chain seq x y z
N MET A 1 16.94 -18.08 -12.50
CA MET A 1 17.21 -18.15 -11.05
C MET A 1 15.91 -17.78 -10.36
N GLU A 2 15.40 -18.61 -9.47
CA GLU A 2 14.22 -18.28 -8.69
C GLU A 2 14.64 -17.26 -7.64
N ASP A 3 14.01 -16.08 -7.62
CA ASP A 3 14.17 -15.11 -6.55
C ASP A 3 13.54 -15.69 -5.28
N LYS A 4 14.34 -16.38 -4.48
CA LYS A 4 13.91 -16.91 -3.19
C LYS A 4 14.05 -15.80 -2.16
N PHE A 5 12.93 -15.17 -1.82
CA PHE A 5 12.87 -14.24 -0.72
C PHE A 5 13.13 -14.93 0.62
N ILE A 6 13.82 -14.26 1.53
CA ILE A 6 14.08 -14.77 2.86
C ILE A 6 12.81 -14.64 3.71
N LEU A 7 12.34 -15.77 4.26
CA LEU A 7 11.18 -15.79 5.15
C LEU A 7 11.59 -15.30 6.55
N GLY A 8 10.77 -14.42 7.13
CA GLY A 8 11.14 -13.74 8.37
C GLY A 8 10.05 -13.74 9.44
N ALA A 9 8.91 -14.41 9.24
CA ALA A 9 7.88 -14.51 10.25
C ALA A 9 8.18 -15.68 11.20
N ILE A 10 8.30 -15.38 12.49
CA ILE A 10 8.46 -16.37 13.56
C ILE A 10 7.13 -16.45 14.31
N GLU A 11 6.58 -17.65 14.40
CA GLU A 11 5.29 -17.87 15.04
C GLU A 11 5.35 -17.45 16.52
N SER A 12 4.31 -16.74 16.96
CA SER A 12 4.20 -16.27 18.34
C SER A 12 3.93 -17.45 19.29
N PRO A 13 4.60 -17.54 20.44
CA PRO A 13 4.19 -18.44 21.50
C PRO A 13 2.77 -18.11 21.97
N THR A 14 1.96 -19.09 22.35
CA THR A 14 0.63 -18.84 22.91
C THR A 14 0.72 -18.01 24.19
N ASP A 15 -0.06 -16.93 24.28
CA ASP A 15 -0.19 -16.13 25.51
C ASP A 15 -1.67 -15.84 25.76
N LEU A 16 -2.17 -16.35 26.90
CA LEU A 16 -3.57 -16.20 27.30
C LEU A 16 -3.96 -14.75 27.68
N ARG A 17 -3.02 -13.82 27.66
CA ARG A 17 -3.23 -12.40 27.95
C ARG A 17 -3.44 -11.59 26.68
N ASP A 18 -3.30 -12.19 25.49
CA ASP A 18 -3.61 -11.50 24.24
C ASP A 18 -5.08 -11.12 24.21
N TYR A 19 -5.37 -9.91 23.77
CA TYR A 19 -6.76 -9.49 23.59
C TYR A 19 -7.33 -10.17 22.35
N ASP A 20 -8.41 -10.92 22.55
CA ASP A 20 -9.22 -11.43 21.45
C ASP A 20 -10.13 -10.32 20.90
N TYR A 21 -10.36 -10.33 19.59
CA TYR A 21 -11.20 -9.38 18.90
C TYR A 21 -12.59 -9.26 19.53
N SER A 22 -13.21 -10.37 19.90
CA SER A 22 -14.51 -10.43 20.57
C SER A 22 -14.55 -9.72 21.93
N MET A 23 -13.42 -9.68 22.66
CA MET A 23 -13.31 -9.00 23.96
C MET A 23 -13.28 -7.47 23.82
N VAL A 24 -12.73 -6.98 22.71
CA VAL A 24 -12.54 -5.53 22.47
C VAL A 24 -13.75 -4.90 21.80
N THR A 25 -14.45 -5.66 20.94
CA THR A 25 -15.56 -5.13 20.13
C THR A 25 -16.93 -5.15 20.81
N GLY A 26 -17.06 -5.85 21.94
CA GLY A 26 -18.33 -6.00 22.66
C GLY A 26 -19.38 -6.80 21.88
N SER A 27 -20.61 -6.88 22.41
CA SER A 27 -21.72 -7.53 21.71
C SER A 27 -22.08 -6.75 20.45
N SER A 28 -21.80 -7.34 19.30
CA SER A 28 -21.86 -6.71 18.00
C SER A 28 -23.26 -6.33 17.58
N GLU A 29 -23.49 -5.06 17.25
CA GLU A 29 -24.53 -4.74 16.27
C GLU A 29 -24.28 -5.57 15.01
N LYS A 30 -25.30 -6.30 14.56
CA LYS A 30 -25.22 -7.03 13.28
C LYS A 30 -25.00 -6.00 12.17
N ILE A 31 -23.85 -6.08 11.54
CA ILE A 31 -23.57 -5.32 10.32
C ILE A 31 -23.88 -6.17 9.10
N ASP A 32 -24.28 -5.52 8.03
CA ASP A 32 -24.36 -6.16 6.73
C ASP A 32 -22.94 -6.30 6.16
N ILE A 33 -22.51 -7.54 5.93
CA ILE A 33 -21.19 -7.86 5.38
C ILE A 33 -21.37 -8.12 3.88
N PRO A 34 -20.87 -7.21 3.01
CA PRO A 34 -21.00 -7.38 1.57
C PRO A 34 -20.21 -8.60 1.07
N GLU A 35 -20.59 -9.13 -0.09
CA GLU A 35 -19.83 -10.24 -0.72
C GLU A 35 -18.40 -9.85 -1.09
N LYS A 36 -18.16 -8.58 -1.39
CA LYS A 36 -16.86 -8.01 -1.73
C LYS A 36 -16.62 -6.73 -0.98
N PHE A 37 -15.40 -6.60 -0.46
CA PHE A 37 -14.96 -5.39 0.22
C PHE A 37 -13.44 -5.23 0.07
N GLU A 38 -12.99 -3.99 -0.12
CA GLU A 38 -11.56 -3.66 -0.18
C GLU A 38 -11.34 -2.28 0.45
N LEU A 39 -10.34 -2.18 1.29
CA LEU A 39 -9.89 -0.91 1.85
C LEU A 39 -9.35 -0.01 0.74
N ASP A 40 -9.54 1.29 0.87
CA ASP A 40 -8.90 2.27 -0.01
C ASP A 40 -7.39 2.34 0.36
N TYR A 41 -6.66 1.33 -0.14
CA TYR A 41 -5.26 1.09 0.22
C TYR A 41 -4.33 1.78 -0.76
N ASP A 42 -3.59 2.77 -0.28
CA ASP A 42 -2.71 3.62 -1.08
C ASP A 42 -1.22 3.56 -0.67
N ILE A 43 -0.87 2.67 0.27
CA ILE A 43 0.52 2.44 0.63
C ILE A 43 1.26 1.78 -0.55
N PRO A 44 2.41 2.30 -0.97
CA PRO A 44 3.18 1.71 -2.08
C PRO A 44 3.60 0.27 -1.80
N ILE A 45 3.53 -0.59 -2.81
CA ILE A 45 4.00 -1.98 -2.72
C ILE A 45 5.48 -1.99 -2.32
N GLN A 46 5.79 -2.71 -1.27
CA GLN A 46 7.14 -2.83 -0.72
C GLN A 46 7.92 -3.99 -1.32
N ASN A 47 9.25 -3.96 -1.15
CA ASN A 47 10.12 -5.06 -1.54
C ASN A 47 11.18 -5.30 -0.46
N GLN A 48 11.02 -6.37 0.31
CA GLN A 48 11.96 -6.76 1.36
C GLN A 48 13.30 -7.29 0.81
N GLY A 49 13.36 -7.65 -0.47
CA GLY A 49 14.56 -8.25 -1.07
C GLY A 49 15.02 -9.49 -0.32
N ASN A 50 16.32 -9.55 -0.03
CA ASN A 50 16.95 -10.66 0.68
C ASN A 50 17.03 -10.46 2.20
N VAL A 51 16.16 -9.62 2.77
CA VAL A 51 16.11 -9.37 4.21
C VAL A 51 14.91 -10.09 4.83
N GLY A 52 15.09 -10.75 5.97
CA GLY A 52 14.02 -11.45 6.69
C GLY A 52 13.06 -10.51 7.42
N SER A 53 12.66 -9.42 6.80
CA SER A 53 11.91 -8.30 7.40
C SER A 53 10.42 -8.28 7.07
N CYS A 54 9.82 -9.40 6.61
CA CYS A 54 8.42 -9.43 6.20
C CYS A 54 7.44 -8.98 7.30
N VAL A 55 7.70 -9.31 8.57
CA VAL A 55 6.87 -8.85 9.70
C VAL A 55 6.96 -7.33 9.87
N ALA A 56 8.17 -6.77 9.74
CA ALA A 56 8.36 -5.32 9.83
C ALA A 56 7.67 -4.58 8.67
N HIS A 57 7.70 -5.13 7.45
CA HIS A 57 6.96 -4.60 6.31
C HIS A 57 5.45 -4.63 6.56
N ALA A 58 4.90 -5.77 6.93
CA ALA A 58 3.47 -5.91 7.20
C ALA A 58 3.00 -4.99 8.34
N LEU A 59 3.78 -4.84 9.41
CA LEU A 59 3.48 -3.92 10.51
C LEU A 59 3.56 -2.46 10.09
N MET A 60 4.61 -2.08 9.37
CA MET A 60 4.75 -0.73 8.82
C MET A 60 3.56 -0.39 7.91
N GLU A 61 3.20 -1.27 6.99
CA GLU A 61 2.09 -1.10 6.07
C GLU A 61 0.76 -0.95 6.83
N MET A 62 0.49 -1.82 7.80
CA MET A 62 -0.71 -1.76 8.64
C MET A 62 -0.78 -0.46 9.44
N LYS A 63 0.29 -0.09 10.14
CA LYS A 63 0.34 1.13 10.93
C LYS A 63 0.27 2.37 10.05
N SER A 64 0.97 2.37 8.91
CA SER A 64 0.95 3.49 7.97
C SER A 64 -0.44 3.74 7.39
N TYR A 65 -1.20 2.69 7.11
CA TYR A 65 -2.58 2.80 6.68
C TYR A 65 -3.47 3.37 7.80
N ILE A 66 -3.35 2.83 9.02
CA ILE A 66 -4.19 3.25 10.15
C ILE A 66 -3.95 4.72 10.50
N ASP A 67 -2.70 5.15 10.57
CA ASP A 67 -2.30 6.50 10.96
C ASP A 67 -2.25 7.48 9.78
N ASN A 68 -2.43 6.98 8.56
CA ASN A 68 -2.29 7.74 7.32
C ASN A 68 -0.92 8.45 7.23
N SER A 69 0.16 7.70 7.47
CA SER A 69 1.52 8.24 7.51
C SER A 69 2.55 7.13 7.32
N MET A 70 3.66 7.42 6.64
CA MET A 70 4.70 6.42 6.40
C MET A 70 5.63 6.24 7.60
N TYR A 71 5.83 5.00 8.01
CA TYR A 71 6.67 4.60 9.13
C TYR A 71 7.91 3.82 8.71
N SER A 72 8.79 3.55 9.66
CA SER A 72 10.10 2.97 9.41
C SER A 72 10.11 1.45 9.54
N ILE A 73 10.29 0.75 8.42
CA ILE A 73 10.54 -0.70 8.41
C ILE A 73 11.79 -1.03 9.26
N GLY A 74 12.84 -0.24 9.09
CA GLY A 74 14.11 -0.47 9.75
C GLY A 74 14.04 -0.32 11.28
N PHE A 75 13.28 0.66 11.76
CA PHE A 75 13.08 0.84 13.19
C PHE A 75 12.30 -0.33 13.79
N ILE A 76 11.18 -0.75 13.18
CA ILE A 76 10.45 -1.95 13.62
C ILE A 76 11.37 -3.18 13.62
N TYR A 77 12.16 -3.38 12.54
CA TYR A 77 13.02 -4.56 12.40
C TYR A 77 14.19 -4.58 13.39
N GLY A 78 14.73 -3.42 13.71
CA GLY A 78 15.93 -3.27 14.56
C GLY A 78 15.66 -3.02 16.04
N ASN A 79 14.52 -2.43 16.40
CA ASN A 79 14.18 -2.08 17.78
C ASN A 79 13.64 -3.30 18.55
N ARG A 80 14.51 -4.26 18.82
CA ARG A 80 14.23 -5.48 19.58
C ARG A 80 14.77 -5.38 21.00
N LYS A 81 14.05 -5.98 21.95
CA LYS A 81 14.58 -6.19 23.30
C LYS A 81 15.73 -7.21 23.28
N GLU A 82 16.62 -7.14 24.24
CA GLU A 82 17.78 -8.05 24.29
C GLU A 82 17.40 -9.51 24.39
N ASN A 83 16.25 -9.84 25.02
CA ASN A 83 15.75 -11.21 25.16
C ASN A 83 14.93 -11.66 23.94
N ASP A 84 14.65 -10.80 22.98
CA ASP A 84 13.92 -11.14 21.78
C ASP A 84 14.79 -11.95 20.81
N TRP A 85 14.15 -12.51 19.78
CA TRP A 85 14.86 -13.23 18.75
C TRP A 85 15.99 -12.39 18.11
N GLN A 86 17.22 -12.90 18.15
CA GLN A 86 18.41 -12.21 17.65
C GLN A 86 18.81 -12.60 16.21
N GLY A 87 18.13 -13.59 15.63
CA GLY A 87 18.38 -14.08 14.27
C GLY A 87 17.62 -13.27 13.21
N HIS A 88 17.55 -13.87 12.00
CA HIS A 88 16.72 -13.33 10.93
C HIS A 88 15.23 -13.46 11.28
N GLY A 89 14.44 -12.48 10.87
CA GLY A 89 13.00 -12.46 11.13
C GLY A 89 12.63 -11.81 12.45
N LEU A 90 11.32 -11.79 12.74
CA LEU A 90 10.71 -11.23 13.95
C LEU A 90 9.66 -12.21 14.50
N ILE A 91 9.58 -12.30 15.83
CA ILE A 91 8.41 -12.87 16.50
C ILE A 91 7.28 -11.85 16.39
N ILE A 92 6.16 -12.23 15.76
CA ILE A 92 5.09 -11.31 15.38
C ILE A 92 4.54 -10.55 16.60
N ARG A 93 4.19 -11.28 17.68
CA ARG A 93 3.68 -10.66 18.90
C ARG A 93 4.68 -9.69 19.54
N GLU A 94 5.97 -10.03 19.58
CA GLU A 94 6.97 -9.15 20.18
C GLU A 94 7.13 -7.86 19.36
N ALA A 95 7.06 -7.95 18.03
CA ALA A 95 7.04 -6.77 17.16
C ALA A 95 5.78 -5.91 17.39
N LEU A 96 4.61 -6.51 17.56
CA LEU A 96 3.37 -5.81 17.91
C LEU A 96 3.45 -5.14 19.29
N LYS A 97 4.01 -5.83 20.30
CA LYS A 97 4.27 -5.24 21.63
C LYS A 97 5.16 -4.01 21.53
N ASN A 98 6.21 -4.08 20.70
CA ASN A 98 7.12 -2.95 20.52
C ASN A 98 6.43 -1.74 19.93
N ILE A 99 5.51 -1.92 18.98
CA ILE A 99 4.67 -0.81 18.44
C ILE A 99 3.80 -0.17 19.54
N VAL A 100 3.25 -0.97 20.44
CA VAL A 100 2.44 -0.46 21.56
C VAL A 100 3.32 0.20 22.63
N GLU A 101 4.47 -0.37 22.93
CA GLU A 101 5.36 0.12 24.00
C GLU A 101 6.19 1.33 23.56
N PHE A 102 6.78 1.30 22.37
CA PHE A 102 7.72 2.31 21.88
C PHE A 102 7.14 3.17 20.76
N GLY A 103 6.20 2.65 19.98
CA GLY A 103 5.73 3.27 18.75
C GLY A 103 6.63 2.93 17.55
N ASP A 104 6.54 3.75 16.51
CA ASP A 104 7.42 3.68 15.35
C ASP A 104 7.80 5.09 14.89
N CYS A 105 9.05 5.31 14.49
CA CYS A 105 9.48 6.57 13.94
C CYS A 105 9.06 6.71 12.47
N ARG A 106 9.06 7.93 11.95
CA ARG A 106 8.76 8.21 10.55
C ARG A 106 9.80 7.56 9.63
N LYS A 107 9.37 7.21 8.42
CA LYS A 107 10.26 6.64 7.41
C LYS A 107 11.46 7.54 7.14
N GLU A 108 11.27 8.85 7.05
CA GLU A 108 12.32 9.83 6.76
C GLU A 108 13.40 9.88 7.84
N SER A 109 13.05 9.51 9.08
CA SER A 109 13.99 9.53 10.19
C SER A 109 14.90 8.30 10.23
N PHE A 110 14.43 7.17 9.67
CA PHE A 110 15.20 5.93 9.62
C PHE A 110 14.74 5.03 8.46
N ASP A 111 15.17 5.30 7.24
CA ASP A 111 14.80 4.54 6.03
C ASP A 111 15.84 3.48 5.67
N PHE A 112 15.83 2.35 6.40
CA PHE A 112 16.73 1.22 6.17
C PHE A 112 15.97 -0.10 6.10
N ASN A 113 16.34 -0.96 5.15
CA ASN A 113 15.92 -2.34 5.04
C ASN A 113 17.15 -3.22 4.85
N ILE A 114 17.85 -3.48 5.94
CA ILE A 114 19.10 -4.25 5.97
C ILE A 114 19.05 -5.32 7.07
N GLU A 115 19.95 -6.29 6.98
CA GLU A 115 20.01 -7.41 7.91
C GLU A 115 20.26 -6.97 9.37
N TYR A 116 19.65 -7.70 10.27
CA TYR A 116 19.94 -7.68 11.69
C TYR A 116 21.27 -8.34 11.94
N PRO A 117 22.30 -7.96 12.31
CA PRO A 117 22.80 -6.94 13.23
C PRO A 117 23.16 -5.56 12.61
N LEU A 118 23.26 -5.45 11.31
CA LEU A 118 23.62 -4.16 10.66
C LEU A 118 22.62 -3.06 10.99
N ILE A 119 21.33 -3.39 11.01
CA ILE A 119 20.28 -2.43 11.38
C ILE A 119 20.46 -1.95 12.83
N LYS A 120 20.89 -2.82 13.75
CA LYS A 120 21.16 -2.48 15.14
C LYS A 120 22.35 -1.52 15.29
N GLU A 121 23.36 -1.68 14.45
CA GLU A 121 24.49 -0.73 14.37
C GLU A 121 24.05 0.63 13.86
N LYS A 122 23.22 0.66 12.81
CA LYS A 122 22.64 1.90 12.27
C LYS A 122 21.77 2.65 13.27
N LEU A 123 20.96 1.95 14.06
CA LEU A 123 20.18 2.56 15.15
C LEU A 123 21.08 3.26 16.18
N LYS A 124 22.23 2.65 16.52
CA LYS A 124 23.20 3.27 17.44
C LYS A 124 23.91 4.47 16.80
N GLU A 125 24.31 4.37 15.53
CA GLU A 125 24.98 5.42 14.79
C GLU A 125 24.12 6.69 14.68
N ILE A 126 22.82 6.53 14.35
CA ILE A 126 21.89 7.66 14.20
C ILE A 126 21.43 8.21 15.55
N GLY A 127 21.46 7.39 16.61
CA GLY A 127 21.04 7.74 17.96
C GLY A 127 19.66 7.19 18.27
N ILE A 128 19.63 6.00 18.89
CA ILE A 128 18.38 5.30 19.20
C ILE A 128 17.45 6.11 20.10
N ASP A 129 17.97 6.89 21.06
CA ASP A 129 17.16 7.68 21.98
C ASP A 129 16.36 8.78 21.24
N LYS A 130 16.95 9.37 20.20
CA LYS A 130 16.26 10.33 19.34
C LYS A 130 15.11 9.66 18.59
N LEU A 131 15.36 8.50 18.02
CA LEU A 131 14.33 7.74 17.30
C LEU A 131 13.24 7.25 18.23
N LEU A 132 13.56 6.77 19.43
CA LEU A 132 12.59 6.38 20.46
C LEU A 132 11.73 7.57 20.94
N THR A 133 12.34 8.74 21.08
CA THR A 133 11.61 9.97 21.43
C THR A 133 10.58 10.33 20.37
N GLU A 134 10.94 10.24 19.10
CA GLU A 134 10.02 10.45 18.00
C GLU A 134 8.95 9.35 17.96
N ALA A 135 9.37 8.07 17.98
CA ALA A 135 8.47 6.93 17.92
C ALA A 135 7.40 6.94 19.02
N SER A 136 7.76 7.43 20.21
CA SER A 136 6.85 7.53 21.35
C SER A 136 5.60 8.37 21.09
N GLN A 137 5.63 9.24 20.10
CA GLN A 137 4.49 10.08 19.69
C GLN A 137 3.50 9.29 18.81
N PHE A 138 3.91 8.12 18.30
CA PHE A 138 3.17 7.33 17.33
C PHE A 138 2.97 5.88 17.80
N LYS A 139 2.58 5.72 19.05
CA LYS A 139 2.24 4.42 19.64
C LYS A 139 0.85 3.98 19.20
N SER A 140 0.66 2.68 19.00
CA SER A 140 -0.69 2.10 18.98
C SER A 140 -1.16 1.79 20.41
N LEU A 141 -2.48 1.79 20.63
CA LEU A 141 -3.08 1.54 21.94
C LEU A 141 -2.96 0.08 22.36
N ALA A 142 -3.24 -0.82 21.43
CA ALA A 142 -3.22 -2.26 21.64
C ALA A 142 -3.01 -3.00 20.32
N TYR A 143 -2.67 -4.29 20.43
CA TYR A 143 -2.77 -5.24 19.33
C TYR A 143 -3.83 -6.29 19.69
N ILE A 144 -4.51 -6.82 18.68
CA ILE A 144 -5.68 -7.67 18.84
C ILE A 144 -5.52 -8.88 17.94
N SER A 145 -5.70 -10.09 18.50
CA SER A 145 -5.75 -11.31 17.71
C SER A 145 -7.15 -11.52 17.11
N LEU A 146 -7.20 -12.09 15.90
CA LEU A 146 -8.44 -12.40 15.21
C LEU A 146 -8.54 -13.89 14.87
N ASN A 147 -9.76 -14.37 14.85
CA ASN A 147 -10.13 -15.63 14.21
C ASN A 147 -10.51 -15.39 12.74
N LYS A 148 -10.47 -16.42 11.89
CA LYS A 148 -10.83 -16.31 10.48
C LYS A 148 -12.24 -15.77 10.25
N SER A 149 -13.18 -16.10 11.13
CA SER A 149 -14.56 -15.61 11.07
C SER A 149 -14.70 -14.11 11.31
N GLU A 150 -13.71 -13.47 11.91
CA GLU A 150 -13.71 -12.05 12.28
C GLU A 150 -13.06 -11.15 11.22
N ILE A 151 -12.40 -11.74 10.21
CA ILE A 151 -11.68 -11.01 9.15
C ILE A 151 -12.62 -10.03 8.43
N LYS A 152 -13.74 -10.51 7.93
CA LYS A 152 -14.68 -9.68 7.14
C LYS A 152 -15.28 -8.55 7.99
N GLU A 153 -15.65 -8.84 9.23
CA GLU A 153 -16.15 -7.82 10.15
C GLU A 153 -15.09 -6.75 10.46
N CYS A 154 -13.87 -7.14 10.75
CA CYS A 154 -12.76 -6.23 11.02
C CYS A 154 -12.54 -5.27 9.84
N LEU A 155 -12.48 -5.79 8.62
CA LEU A 155 -12.31 -4.99 7.42
C LEU A 155 -13.48 -4.02 7.18
N VAL A 156 -14.73 -4.49 7.26
CA VAL A 156 -15.92 -3.70 6.93
C VAL A 156 -16.25 -2.69 8.01
N LYS A 157 -16.32 -3.12 9.27
CA LYS A 157 -16.79 -2.29 10.39
C LYS A 157 -15.72 -1.32 10.87
N TYR A 158 -14.49 -1.79 11.03
CA TYR A 158 -13.42 -1.01 11.62
C TYR A 158 -12.46 -0.40 10.59
N GLN A 159 -12.61 -0.76 9.31
CA GLN A 159 -11.79 -0.22 8.22
C GLN A 159 -10.29 -0.40 8.50
N LYS A 160 -9.90 -1.55 9.08
CA LYS A 160 -8.53 -1.84 9.48
C LYS A 160 -7.93 -2.98 8.69
N PRO A 161 -6.71 -2.84 8.17
CA PRO A 161 -5.98 -3.95 7.58
C PRO A 161 -5.59 -4.98 8.65
N ILE A 162 -5.36 -6.22 8.23
CA ILE A 162 -5.07 -7.32 9.12
C ILE A 162 -3.74 -7.94 8.73
N LEU A 163 -2.78 -7.98 9.66
CA LEU A 163 -1.57 -8.76 9.48
C LEU A 163 -1.95 -10.24 9.47
N ILE A 164 -1.53 -10.93 8.43
CA ILE A 164 -1.68 -12.38 8.27
C ILE A 164 -0.30 -13.05 8.27
N SER A 165 -0.14 -14.09 9.07
CA SER A 165 0.99 -15.01 8.99
C SER A 165 0.55 -16.34 8.38
N VAL A 166 1.33 -16.84 7.44
CA VAL A 166 1.08 -18.09 6.74
C VAL A 166 2.29 -19.01 6.78
N LYS A 167 2.04 -20.33 6.82
CA LYS A 167 3.07 -21.34 6.56
C LYS A 167 3.40 -21.34 5.06
N VAL A 168 4.67 -21.26 4.75
CA VAL A 168 5.16 -21.31 3.37
C VAL A 168 5.66 -22.72 3.07
N TYR A 169 5.06 -23.32 2.04
CA TYR A 169 5.47 -24.60 1.44
C TYR A 169 6.00 -24.37 0.02
N GLU A 170 6.59 -25.38 -0.60
CA GLU A 170 7.16 -25.24 -1.95
C GLU A 170 6.17 -24.70 -2.97
N ASN A 171 4.92 -25.16 -2.94
CA ASN A 171 3.89 -24.70 -3.85
C ASN A 171 3.45 -23.24 -3.65
N PHE A 172 3.80 -22.62 -2.52
CA PHE A 172 3.48 -21.20 -2.28
C PHE A 172 4.13 -20.28 -3.33
N TYR A 173 5.34 -20.62 -3.76
CA TYR A 173 6.09 -19.80 -4.72
C TYR A 173 5.48 -19.76 -6.11
N GLU A 174 4.55 -20.67 -6.44
CA GLU A 174 3.79 -20.63 -7.69
C GLU A 174 2.98 -19.32 -7.80
N ALA A 175 2.53 -18.78 -6.67
CA ALA A 175 1.77 -17.53 -6.63
C ALA A 175 2.52 -16.33 -7.21
N GLN A 176 3.84 -16.34 -7.21
CA GLN A 176 4.64 -15.27 -7.82
C GLN A 176 4.40 -15.13 -9.33
N ARG A 177 3.96 -16.20 -10.02
CA ARG A 177 3.84 -16.26 -11.49
C ARG A 177 2.44 -16.57 -11.99
N ASN A 178 1.51 -16.95 -11.11
CA ASN A 178 0.14 -17.33 -11.48
C ASN A 178 -0.89 -16.23 -11.18
N GLY A 179 -0.47 -14.95 -11.17
CA GLY A 179 -1.34 -13.83 -10.85
C GLY A 179 -1.67 -13.73 -9.35
N GLY A 180 -0.74 -14.11 -8.48
CA GLY A 180 -0.87 -13.95 -7.04
C GLY A 180 -1.72 -15.01 -6.33
N ASN A 181 -2.19 -16.06 -7.03
CA ASN A 181 -3.06 -17.06 -6.42
C ASN A 181 -2.27 -18.04 -5.55
N ILE A 182 -2.34 -17.87 -4.24
CA ILE A 182 -1.71 -18.76 -3.25
C ILE A 182 -2.54 -20.05 -3.15
N PRO A 183 -1.92 -21.24 -3.25
CA PRO A 183 -2.62 -22.51 -3.05
C PRO A 183 -3.28 -22.59 -1.68
N LYS A 184 -4.52 -23.07 -1.61
CA LYS A 184 -5.29 -23.19 -0.37
C LYS A 184 -4.59 -24.02 0.69
N ASP A 185 -3.93 -25.10 0.24
CA ASP A 185 -3.23 -26.04 1.12
C ASP A 185 -1.75 -26.12 0.75
N GLY A 186 -0.91 -26.25 1.76
CA GLY A 186 0.52 -26.44 1.59
C GLY A 186 0.86 -27.81 1.00
N LYS A 187 1.73 -27.82 -0.02
CA LYS A 187 2.29 -29.04 -0.61
C LYS A 187 3.80 -28.92 -0.77
N GLY A 188 4.47 -30.06 -0.66
CA GLY A 188 5.93 -30.12 -0.65
C GLY A 188 6.54 -29.81 0.72
N GLU A 189 7.82 -29.49 0.73
CA GLU A 189 8.55 -29.19 1.96
C GLU A 189 8.12 -27.83 2.53
N ARG A 190 7.98 -27.76 3.85
CA ARG A 190 7.77 -26.48 4.56
C ARG A 190 9.05 -25.68 4.59
N LYS A 191 9.02 -24.44 4.06
CA LYS A 191 10.19 -23.53 3.96
C LYS A 191 10.26 -22.52 5.10
N GLY A 192 9.17 -22.30 5.84
CA GLY A 192 9.10 -21.33 6.94
C GLY A 192 7.73 -20.72 7.10
N SER A 193 7.70 -19.47 7.59
CA SER A 193 6.49 -18.66 7.66
C SER A 193 6.73 -17.26 7.12
N HIS A 194 5.67 -16.63 6.62
CA HIS A 194 5.71 -15.32 5.98
C HIS A 194 4.57 -14.44 6.47
N ALA A 195 4.84 -13.14 6.62
CA ALA A 195 3.86 -12.16 7.04
C ALA A 195 3.51 -11.21 5.87
N MET A 196 2.24 -10.90 5.73
CA MET A 196 1.63 -10.03 4.72
C MET A 196 0.47 -9.27 5.36
N ILE A 197 -0.23 -8.43 4.62
CA ILE A 197 -1.46 -7.79 5.12
C ILE A 197 -2.66 -8.08 4.24
N ILE A 198 -3.81 -8.32 4.87
CA ILE A 198 -5.12 -8.43 4.23
C ILE A 198 -5.71 -7.03 4.18
N ILE A 199 -6.14 -6.62 2.99
CA ILE A 199 -6.78 -5.33 2.77
C ILE A 199 -8.22 -5.46 2.25
N GLY A 200 -8.67 -6.67 1.95
CA GLY A 200 -10.00 -6.90 1.42
C GLY A 200 -10.30 -8.37 1.15
N TYR A 201 -11.45 -8.59 0.57
CA TYR A 201 -11.89 -9.92 0.11
C TYR A 201 -12.89 -9.81 -1.04
N ASP A 202 -12.97 -10.88 -1.84
CA ASP A 202 -14.03 -11.13 -2.80
C ASP A 202 -14.59 -12.53 -2.53
N LYS A 203 -15.80 -12.62 -1.99
CA LYS A 203 -16.40 -13.85 -1.41
C LYS A 203 -15.45 -14.45 -0.36
N ASP A 204 -14.95 -15.64 -0.59
CA ASP A 204 -14.04 -16.33 0.34
C ASP A 204 -12.55 -16.17 -0.04
N LYS A 205 -12.25 -15.32 -1.00
CA LYS A 205 -10.88 -15.03 -1.44
C LYS A 205 -10.39 -13.74 -0.82
N LEU A 206 -9.40 -13.81 0.06
CA LEU A 206 -8.72 -12.67 0.66
C LEU A 206 -7.89 -11.93 -0.39
N ILE A 207 -7.87 -10.60 -0.31
CA ILE A 207 -7.00 -9.71 -1.07
C ILE A 207 -5.86 -9.28 -0.15
N ILE A 208 -4.64 -9.62 -0.53
CA ILE A 208 -3.45 -9.52 0.31
C ILE A 208 -2.40 -8.68 -0.40
N VAL A 209 -1.75 -7.77 0.33
CA VAL A 209 -0.54 -7.08 -0.11
C VAL A 209 0.69 -7.80 0.44
N ASN A 210 1.67 -8.01 -0.44
CA ASN A 210 2.91 -8.73 -0.14
C ASN A 210 4.13 -7.82 -0.34
N SER A 211 5.16 -8.03 0.45
CA SER A 211 6.43 -7.30 0.41
C SER A 211 7.47 -7.92 -0.54
N TRP A 212 7.05 -8.49 -1.66
CA TRP A 212 7.93 -9.10 -2.68
C TRP A 212 7.94 -8.31 -4.00
N GLY A 213 7.76 -6.99 -3.92
CA GLY A 213 7.73 -6.11 -5.08
C GLY A 213 6.59 -6.46 -6.05
N ASN A 214 6.86 -6.35 -7.34
CA ASN A 214 5.86 -6.56 -8.39
C ASN A 214 5.55 -8.02 -8.71
N THR A 215 5.92 -8.99 -7.85
CA THR A 215 5.56 -10.41 -8.05
C THR A 215 4.06 -10.64 -7.80
N GLY A 216 3.54 -11.79 -8.20
CA GLY A 216 2.10 -12.08 -8.12
C GLY A 216 1.29 -11.24 -9.11
N ASP A 217 0.25 -10.59 -8.64
CA ASP A 217 -0.51 -9.59 -9.38
C ASP A 217 -0.05 -8.18 -8.97
N LYS A 218 1.15 -7.78 -9.43
CA LYS A 218 1.76 -6.47 -9.13
C LYS A 218 1.87 -6.17 -7.62
N GLY A 219 2.23 -7.19 -6.83
CA GLY A 219 2.35 -7.11 -5.38
C GLY A 219 1.12 -7.60 -4.61
N TYR A 220 0.01 -7.84 -5.32
CA TYR A 220 -1.20 -8.41 -4.71
C TYR A 220 -1.21 -9.93 -4.81
N TYR A 221 -1.73 -10.54 -3.76
CA TYR A 221 -1.86 -11.98 -3.62
C TYR A 221 -3.26 -12.34 -3.15
N TYR A 222 -3.69 -13.56 -3.43
CA TYR A 222 -5.05 -14.02 -3.17
C TYR A 222 -5.02 -15.38 -2.47
N LEU A 223 -5.76 -15.52 -1.37
CA LEU A 223 -5.79 -16.75 -0.57
C LEU A 223 -7.24 -17.04 -0.12
N ASP A 224 -7.63 -18.31 -0.17
CA ASP A 224 -8.91 -18.74 0.41
C ASP A 224 -8.92 -18.47 1.94
N ILE A 225 -9.96 -17.81 2.45
CA ILE A 225 -10.12 -17.47 3.87
C ILE A 225 -10.08 -18.72 4.79
N ASN A 226 -10.48 -19.88 4.26
CA ASN A 226 -10.47 -21.14 4.96
C ASN A 226 -9.16 -21.93 4.78
N SER A 227 -8.13 -21.32 4.18
CA SER A 227 -6.86 -21.97 3.93
C SER A 227 -6.22 -22.55 5.20
N SER A 228 -5.67 -23.76 5.08
CA SER A 228 -5.00 -24.45 6.20
C SER A 228 -3.62 -23.87 6.55
N ILE A 229 -3.05 -23.05 5.66
CA ILE A 229 -1.72 -22.46 5.89
C ILE A 229 -1.77 -21.19 6.75
N ILE A 230 -2.94 -20.58 6.98
CA ILE A 230 -3.10 -19.40 7.83
C ILE A 230 -2.78 -19.79 9.30
N LYS A 231 -1.93 -18.99 9.95
CA LYS A 231 -1.46 -19.24 11.30
C LYS A 231 -1.91 -18.20 12.31
N GLU A 232 -1.62 -16.95 12.04
CA GLU A 232 -1.91 -15.85 12.94
C GLU A 232 -2.55 -14.71 12.17
N LEU A 233 -3.48 -14.02 12.83
CA LEU A 233 -4.19 -12.85 12.33
C LEU A 233 -4.17 -11.80 13.42
N TRP A 234 -3.70 -10.59 13.10
CA TRP A 234 -3.56 -9.49 14.04
C TRP A 234 -3.98 -8.18 13.44
N THR A 235 -4.53 -7.29 14.27
CA THR A 235 -4.70 -5.88 13.91
C THR A 235 -4.23 -4.99 15.04
N LEU A 236 -4.07 -3.69 14.76
CA LEU A 236 -3.72 -2.68 15.76
C LEU A 236 -4.96 -1.86 16.13
N GLU A 237 -5.04 -1.50 17.40
CA GLU A 237 -5.97 -0.49 17.89
C GLU A 237 -5.21 0.77 18.24
N ASP A 238 -5.67 1.91 17.73
CA ASP A 238 -5.08 3.19 18.06
C ASP A 238 -5.80 3.87 19.22
N VAL A 239 -5.07 4.78 19.86
CA VAL A 239 -5.65 5.72 20.81
C VAL A 239 -6.88 6.34 20.13
N LYS A 240 -8.05 6.30 20.77
CA LYS A 240 -9.26 6.97 20.28
C LYS A 240 -8.99 8.47 20.16
N ASN A 241 -8.30 8.87 19.14
CA ASN A 241 -8.32 10.24 18.69
C ASN A 241 -9.66 10.43 17.97
N VAL A 242 -10.53 11.11 18.67
CA VAL A 242 -11.87 11.53 18.23
C VAL A 242 -11.84 12.37 16.95
N ASN A 243 -10.67 12.75 16.51
CA ASN A 243 -10.37 13.37 15.23
C ASN A 243 -9.31 12.53 14.51
N ARG A 244 -9.73 11.45 13.83
CA ARG A 244 -8.87 10.97 12.73
C ARG A 244 -8.64 12.17 11.82
N PRO A 245 -7.40 12.64 11.61
CA PRO A 245 -7.19 13.57 10.53
C PRO A 245 -7.75 12.89 9.28
N LYS A 246 -8.60 13.60 8.54
CA LYS A 246 -8.94 13.20 7.17
C LYS A 246 -7.64 12.81 6.49
N LYS A 247 -7.67 11.79 5.62
CA LYS A 247 -6.50 11.35 4.85
C LYS A 247 -5.53 12.51 4.61
N ASN A 248 -4.32 12.43 5.18
CA ASN A 248 -3.35 13.50 5.05
C ASN A 248 -2.64 13.45 3.70
N PHE A 249 -2.98 12.50 2.82
CA PHE A 249 -2.50 12.41 1.45
C PHE A 249 -3.43 11.51 0.58
N GLY A 250 -3.36 11.67 -0.72
CA GLY A 250 -4.10 10.88 -1.67
C GLY A 250 -5.24 11.64 -2.37
N TRP A 251 -5.99 10.92 -3.20
CA TRP A 251 -7.08 11.47 -3.99
C TRP A 251 -8.29 11.84 -3.13
N GLU A 252 -8.80 13.04 -3.36
CA GLU A 252 -10.04 13.54 -2.76
C GLU A 252 -11.06 13.87 -3.84
N LYS A 253 -12.23 13.28 -3.71
CA LYS A 253 -13.37 13.49 -4.60
C LYS A 253 -14.12 14.76 -4.18
N VAL A 254 -14.20 15.72 -5.08
CA VAL A 254 -14.94 16.96 -4.86
C VAL A 254 -16.25 16.87 -5.60
N LEU A 255 -17.33 16.68 -4.83
CA LEU A 255 -18.67 16.59 -5.39
C LEU A 255 -19.13 17.95 -5.95
N PRO A 256 -19.86 17.97 -7.08
CA PRO A 256 -20.43 19.18 -7.63
C PRO A 256 -21.43 19.80 -6.62
N LYS A 257 -21.37 21.11 -6.49
CA LYS A 257 -22.33 21.87 -5.66
C LYS A 257 -23.63 22.19 -6.42
N GLN A 258 -23.56 22.13 -7.76
CA GLN A 258 -24.71 22.38 -8.65
C GLN A 258 -24.77 21.29 -9.73
N PRO A 259 -25.96 20.96 -10.26
CA PRO A 259 -26.11 19.93 -11.31
C PRO A 259 -25.32 20.19 -12.61
N SER A 260 -24.93 21.43 -12.86
CA SER A 260 -24.14 21.85 -14.02
C SER A 260 -22.63 21.69 -13.83
N GLU A 261 -22.18 21.46 -12.60
CA GLU A 261 -20.77 21.29 -12.29
C GLU A 261 -20.36 19.83 -12.49
N ARG A 262 -19.10 19.63 -12.89
CA ARG A 262 -18.52 18.29 -13.01
C ARG A 262 -17.96 17.84 -11.68
N LEU A 263 -17.95 16.53 -11.46
CA LEU A 263 -17.13 15.89 -10.46
C LEU A 263 -15.66 16.28 -10.72
N ARG A 264 -14.93 16.64 -9.68
CA ARG A 264 -13.52 17.03 -9.76
C ARG A 264 -12.70 16.27 -8.73
N TRP A 265 -11.40 16.18 -8.99
CA TRP A 265 -10.47 15.50 -8.11
C TRP A 265 -9.38 16.45 -7.65
N LYS A 266 -8.99 16.33 -6.38
CA LYS A 266 -7.79 16.94 -5.79
C LYS A 266 -6.86 15.85 -5.32
N TYR A 267 -5.60 16.17 -5.16
CA TYR A 267 -4.63 15.27 -4.54
C TYR A 267 -3.92 15.98 -3.40
N LEU A 268 -4.11 15.43 -2.20
CA LEU A 268 -3.42 15.90 -1.01
C LEU A 268 -2.07 15.18 -0.91
N LYS A 269 -0.99 15.94 -0.90
CA LYS A 269 0.37 15.41 -0.77
C LYS A 269 0.67 15.02 0.68
N ASP A 270 1.72 14.22 0.89
CA ASP A 270 2.21 13.79 2.20
C ASP A 270 2.56 14.93 3.16
N ASN A 271 2.89 16.11 2.63
CA ASN A 271 3.13 17.34 3.39
C ASN A 271 1.85 18.10 3.78
N SER A 272 0.69 17.48 3.68
CA SER A 272 -0.64 18.07 3.96
C SER A 272 -1.00 19.29 3.09
N GLN A 273 -0.39 19.41 1.91
CA GLN A 273 -0.73 20.45 0.93
C GLN A 273 -1.34 19.80 -0.31
N TYR A 274 -2.38 20.42 -0.87
CA TYR A 274 -2.90 20.00 -2.16
C TYR A 274 -1.88 20.24 -3.28
N ALA A 275 -1.82 19.30 -4.20
CA ALA A 275 -1.12 19.53 -5.46
C ALA A 275 -1.75 20.73 -6.19
N LYS A 276 -0.93 21.69 -6.61
CA LYS A 276 -1.40 22.95 -7.18
C LYS A 276 -0.43 23.46 -8.23
N ASP A 277 -0.95 23.67 -9.42
CA ASP A 277 -0.21 24.22 -10.57
C ASP A 277 1.10 23.45 -10.85
N GLU A 278 1.06 22.12 -10.66
CA GLU A 278 2.21 21.22 -10.77
C GLU A 278 1.87 19.88 -11.44
N TRP A 279 2.92 19.24 -11.95
CA TRP A 279 2.88 17.86 -12.40
C TRP A 279 3.17 16.92 -11.22
N LEU A 280 2.40 15.86 -11.10
CA LEU A 280 2.71 14.76 -10.17
C LEU A 280 2.69 13.42 -10.90
N GLN A 281 3.64 12.56 -10.55
CA GLN A 281 3.59 11.16 -10.93
C GLN A 281 3.02 10.35 -9.76
N ILE A 282 1.85 9.76 -9.96
CA ILE A 282 1.14 8.97 -8.94
C ILE A 282 0.98 7.56 -9.50
N LYS A 283 1.50 6.55 -8.80
CA LYS A 283 1.46 5.14 -9.24
C LYS A 283 1.92 4.94 -10.70
N GLY A 284 2.99 5.64 -11.11
CA GLY A 284 3.55 5.56 -12.45
C GLY A 284 2.80 6.32 -13.55
N LYS A 285 1.70 6.97 -13.25
CA LYS A 285 0.91 7.80 -14.18
C LYS A 285 1.13 9.27 -13.90
N TRP A 286 1.12 10.10 -14.96
CA TRP A 286 1.28 11.54 -14.84
C TRP A 286 -0.06 12.28 -14.82
N TYR A 287 -0.15 13.26 -13.93
CA TYR A 287 -1.30 14.15 -13.73
C TYR A 287 -0.83 15.58 -13.66
N TYR A 288 -1.69 16.51 -14.04
CA TYR A 288 -1.45 17.93 -13.81
C TYR A 288 -2.59 18.53 -13.00
N PHE A 289 -2.23 19.27 -11.98
CA PHE A 289 -3.17 19.95 -11.09
C PHE A 289 -3.14 21.45 -11.40
N LYS A 290 -4.29 21.99 -11.77
CA LYS A 290 -4.49 23.42 -12.00
C LYS A 290 -5.41 23.97 -10.93
N ASN A 291 -4.95 24.99 -10.18
CA ASN A 291 -5.72 25.53 -9.05
C ASN A 291 -6.23 24.43 -8.10
N GLU A 292 -5.36 23.49 -7.73
CA GLU A 292 -5.63 22.33 -6.88
C GLU A 292 -6.50 21.22 -7.49
N TYR A 293 -7.04 21.39 -8.70
CA TYR A 293 -7.88 20.38 -9.35
C TYR A 293 -7.14 19.66 -10.46
N CYS A 294 -7.26 18.34 -10.46
CA CYS A 294 -6.74 17.52 -11.55
C CYS A 294 -7.47 17.86 -12.86
N LEU A 295 -6.72 17.98 -13.94
CA LEU A 295 -7.27 18.14 -15.27
C LEU A 295 -7.98 16.85 -15.70
N ASP A 296 -9.16 16.96 -16.30
CA ASP A 296 -10.02 15.86 -16.71
C ASP A 296 -10.74 16.17 -18.02
N ASN A 297 -10.55 15.28 -19.00
CA ASN A 297 -11.15 15.41 -20.34
C ASN A 297 -10.87 16.76 -21.00
N GLU A 298 -9.64 17.24 -20.92
CA GLU A 298 -9.26 18.55 -21.46
C GLU A 298 -7.81 18.60 -21.95
N TRP A 299 -7.57 19.54 -22.87
CA TRP A 299 -6.26 19.88 -23.36
C TRP A 299 -5.60 20.95 -22.48
N TYR A 300 -4.30 20.81 -22.29
CA TYR A 300 -3.50 21.77 -21.54
C TYR A 300 -2.22 22.13 -22.29
N TYR A 301 -2.03 23.40 -22.53
CA TYR A 301 -0.77 23.93 -23.07
C TYR A 301 0.17 24.24 -21.89
N TYR A 302 1.25 23.48 -21.79
CA TYR A 302 2.24 23.71 -20.74
C TYR A 302 3.27 24.73 -21.23
N THR A 303 3.22 25.93 -20.67
CA THR A 303 4.03 27.09 -21.15
C THR A 303 5.53 26.94 -20.91
N LYS A 304 5.94 26.09 -19.98
CA LYS A 304 7.37 25.90 -19.66
C LYS A 304 8.12 25.10 -20.73
N ASP A 305 7.45 24.22 -21.46
CA ASP A 305 8.05 23.42 -22.54
C ASP A 305 7.44 23.69 -23.92
N GLY A 306 6.37 24.50 -23.97
CA GLY A 306 5.70 24.87 -25.20
C GLY A 306 4.90 23.76 -25.87
N LYS A 307 4.47 22.75 -25.11
CA LYS A 307 3.80 21.56 -25.64
C LYS A 307 2.35 21.46 -25.16
N TRP A 308 1.54 20.75 -25.96
CA TRP A 308 0.17 20.41 -25.64
C TRP A 308 0.11 18.98 -25.07
N TYR A 309 -0.70 18.81 -24.02
CA TYR A 309 -0.99 17.55 -23.34
C TYR A 309 -2.51 17.36 -23.28
N TYR A 310 -2.95 16.11 -23.26
CA TYR A 310 -4.36 15.78 -23.08
C TYR A 310 -4.54 14.90 -21.82
N PHE A 311 -5.53 15.23 -21.03
CA PHE A 311 -5.88 14.47 -19.83
C PHE A 311 -7.15 13.68 -20.09
N MET A 312 -7.07 12.37 -19.82
CA MET A 312 -8.12 11.43 -20.16
C MET A 312 -9.35 11.63 -19.27
N LYS A 313 -10.52 11.41 -19.87
CA LYS A 313 -11.81 11.50 -19.18
C LYS A 313 -11.88 10.47 -18.05
N ASP A 314 -12.44 10.88 -16.92
CA ASP A 314 -12.72 10.10 -15.70
C ASP A 314 -11.47 9.61 -14.95
N SER A 315 -10.37 9.25 -15.64
CA SER A 315 -9.11 8.83 -15.01
C SER A 315 -8.17 10.00 -14.70
N CYS A 316 -8.35 11.15 -15.32
CA CYS A 316 -7.49 12.33 -15.20
C CYS A 316 -6.02 12.10 -15.59
N GLU A 317 -5.67 10.91 -16.09
CA GLU A 317 -4.29 10.56 -16.48
C GLU A 317 -3.86 11.34 -17.74
N MET A 318 -2.60 11.77 -17.79
CA MET A 318 -1.99 12.26 -19.01
C MET A 318 -1.95 11.16 -20.07
N ALA A 319 -2.56 11.40 -21.23
CA ALA A 319 -2.58 10.47 -22.34
C ALA A 319 -1.17 10.28 -22.92
N THR A 320 -0.78 9.02 -23.15
CA THR A 320 0.49 8.67 -23.80
C THR A 320 0.25 7.61 -24.87
N ARG A 321 0.94 7.69 -26.02
CA ARG A 321 0.76 6.76 -27.16
C ARG A 321 -0.71 6.58 -27.51
N TYR A 322 -1.43 7.70 -27.61
CA TYR A 322 -2.88 7.72 -27.67
C TYR A 322 -3.38 8.64 -28.78
N TRP A 323 -4.35 8.16 -29.58
CA TRP A 323 -5.10 8.96 -30.52
C TRP A 323 -6.30 9.61 -29.83
N CYS A 324 -6.26 10.92 -29.68
CA CYS A 324 -7.35 11.71 -29.13
C CYS A 324 -8.27 12.23 -30.23
N LEU A 325 -9.56 11.88 -30.19
CA LEU A 325 -10.58 12.51 -31.00
C LEU A 325 -11.11 13.75 -30.26
N TRP A 326 -10.83 14.93 -30.80
CA TRP A 326 -11.28 16.19 -30.23
C TRP A 326 -11.89 17.10 -31.34
N LYS A 327 -13.13 17.51 -31.14
CA LYS A 327 -13.85 18.38 -32.10
C LYS A 327 -13.78 17.86 -33.54
N ASN A 328 -14.03 16.57 -33.72
CA ASN A 328 -13.99 15.86 -35.02
C ASN A 328 -12.61 15.84 -35.71
N LYS A 329 -11.53 16.04 -34.98
CA LYS A 329 -10.16 15.92 -35.47
C LYS A 329 -9.39 14.92 -34.58
N TYR A 330 -8.45 14.21 -35.21
CA TYR A 330 -7.59 13.27 -34.49
C TYR A 330 -6.22 13.89 -34.24
N TYR A 331 -5.72 13.67 -33.02
CA TYR A 331 -4.42 14.14 -32.57
C TYR A 331 -3.68 12.98 -31.88
N TYR A 332 -2.37 12.88 -32.02
CA TYR A 332 -1.59 11.83 -31.41
C TYR A 332 -0.72 12.36 -30.28
N LEU A 333 -0.84 11.71 -29.11
CA LEU A 333 0.00 11.96 -27.95
C LEU A 333 1.16 10.97 -27.96
N GLY A 334 2.41 11.47 -27.91
CA GLY A 334 3.62 10.67 -27.94
C GLY A 334 3.85 9.84 -26.67
N SER A 335 4.99 9.18 -26.60
CA SER A 335 5.38 8.40 -25.42
C SER A 335 5.65 9.26 -24.18
N ASP A 336 6.02 10.53 -24.39
CA ASP A 336 6.21 11.56 -23.35
C ASP A 336 4.91 12.32 -23.02
N GLY A 337 3.79 11.96 -23.65
CA GLY A 337 2.48 12.58 -23.48
C GLY A 337 2.28 13.86 -24.29
N ALA A 338 3.32 14.37 -24.93
CA ALA A 338 3.20 15.58 -25.76
C ALA A 338 2.48 15.28 -27.09
N MET A 339 1.64 16.22 -27.54
CA MET A 339 1.01 16.16 -28.85
C MET A 339 2.08 16.25 -29.96
N LEU A 340 2.07 15.30 -30.87
CA LEU A 340 2.96 15.29 -32.03
C LEU A 340 2.46 16.27 -33.08
N THR A 341 3.39 16.98 -33.71
CA THR A 341 3.11 17.95 -34.78
C THR A 341 4.11 17.81 -35.92
N ASN A 342 3.68 18.03 -37.14
CA ASN A 342 4.53 18.06 -38.35
C ASN A 342 5.47 16.84 -38.46
N CYS A 343 4.96 15.62 -38.20
CA CYS A 343 5.74 14.40 -38.25
C CYS A 343 4.88 13.19 -38.65
N ILE A 344 5.55 12.04 -38.76
CA ILE A 344 4.90 10.74 -38.89
C ILE A 344 4.85 10.11 -37.46
N THR A 345 3.67 9.65 -37.06
CA THR A 345 3.44 8.98 -35.78
C THR A 345 4.08 7.58 -35.78
N PRO A 346 4.37 6.97 -34.61
CA PRO A 346 4.98 5.65 -34.53
C PRO A 346 4.19 4.52 -35.24
N ASP A 347 2.90 4.72 -35.44
CA ASP A 347 2.00 3.79 -36.15
C ASP A 347 1.81 4.17 -37.64
N GLY A 348 2.62 5.12 -38.16
CA GLY A 348 2.77 5.39 -39.59
C GLY A 348 1.81 6.46 -40.18
N TYR A 349 1.09 7.20 -39.36
CA TYR A 349 0.19 8.28 -39.83
C TYR A 349 0.89 9.65 -39.80
N SER A 350 0.50 10.53 -40.71
CA SER A 350 1.03 11.89 -40.75
C SER A 350 0.15 12.85 -39.95
N VAL A 351 0.79 13.75 -39.18
CA VAL A 351 0.12 14.87 -38.52
C VAL A 351 0.71 16.20 -39.00
N ASP A 352 -0.16 17.21 -39.18
CA ASP A 352 0.22 18.53 -39.64
C ASP A 352 0.91 19.38 -38.55
N LYS A 353 1.20 20.64 -38.89
CA LYS A 353 1.81 21.60 -37.94
C LYS A 353 0.95 21.91 -36.72
N ASP A 354 -0.35 21.70 -36.81
CA ASP A 354 -1.33 21.89 -35.73
C ASP A 354 -1.64 20.58 -34.99
N GLY A 355 -0.95 19.48 -35.36
CA GLY A 355 -1.08 18.15 -34.76
C GLY A 355 -2.27 17.35 -35.29
N VAL A 356 -2.98 17.84 -36.29
CA VAL A 356 -4.15 17.17 -36.87
C VAL A 356 -3.70 16.06 -37.82
N TRP A 357 -4.30 14.87 -37.67
CA TRP A 357 -4.11 13.79 -38.62
C TRP A 357 -4.46 14.19 -40.05
N ILE A 358 -3.55 13.91 -40.98
CA ILE A 358 -3.68 14.13 -42.42
C ILE A 358 -4.01 12.77 -43.06
N LYS A 359 -5.09 12.70 -43.86
CA LYS A 359 -5.44 11.52 -44.65
C LYS A 359 -4.49 11.32 -45.82
#